data_3950f7e2bfd94067aeba35085f0846b4
#
_entry.id   3950f7e2bfd94067aeba35085f0846b4
#
_cell.length_a   1.000
_cell.length_b   1.000
_cell.length_c   1.000
_cell.angle_alpha   90.00
_cell.angle_beta   90.00
_cell.angle_gamma   90.00
#
_symmetry.space_group_name_H-M   'P 1'
#
loop_
_entity.id
_entity.type
_entity.pdbx_description
1 polymer ?
#
loop_
_entity_poly.entity_id
_entity_poly.type
_entity_poly.pdbx_seq_one_letter_code
_entity_poly.pdbx_strand_id
1 'polypeptide(L)'
;MRAAGGVVVRGSGDRVEVLLVHRPAYDDWTFPKGKADPGESDVDCAVREVEEETGLRCSLGRELPSTEYTDARDRPKLVRYWRMEITGGSLRFEHEVDDARWLSPSEAAALLSYERDVEVLRHATR
;
A
#
# COMPACT_ATOMS: atom_id res chain seq x y z
N MET A 1 -12.42 10.81 -6.71
CA MET A 1 -12.51 9.37 -6.41
C MET A 1 -11.60 9.02 -5.24
N ARG A 2 -12.12 8.31 -4.25
CA ARG A 2 -11.39 7.93 -3.05
C ARG A 2 -10.83 6.52 -3.17
N ALA A 3 -9.58 6.36 -2.71
CA ALA A 3 -8.94 5.07 -2.56
C ALA A 3 -8.20 5.05 -1.23
N ALA A 4 -7.85 3.88 -0.77
CA ALA A 4 -7.11 3.72 0.47
C ALA A 4 -6.24 2.46 0.43
N GLY A 5 -5.19 2.47 1.21
CA GLY A 5 -4.29 1.35 1.27
C GLY A 5 -3.39 1.40 2.51
N GLY A 6 -2.37 0.58 2.50
CA GLY A 6 -1.51 0.44 3.66
C GLY A 6 -0.05 0.20 3.32
N VAL A 7 0.80 0.70 4.21
CA VAL A 7 2.21 0.32 4.23
C VAL A 7 2.36 -0.73 5.32
N VAL A 8 2.45 -1.98 4.91
CA VAL A 8 2.59 -3.12 5.83
C VAL A 8 4.06 -3.20 6.23
N VAL A 9 4.31 -3.11 7.53
CA VAL A 9 5.66 -3.05 8.08
C VAL A 9 5.88 -4.27 8.98
N ARG A 10 7.04 -4.90 8.86
CA ARG A 10 7.48 -5.96 9.76
C ARG A 10 8.91 -5.72 10.19
N GLY A 11 9.33 -6.36 11.29
CA GLY A 11 10.67 -6.18 11.83
C GLY A 11 10.82 -4.87 12.59
N SER A 12 12.01 -4.61 13.07
CA SER A 12 12.32 -3.40 13.84
C SER A 12 13.77 -2.98 13.64
N GLY A 13 14.04 -1.70 13.90
CA GLY A 13 15.39 -1.15 13.79
C GLY A 13 15.95 -1.34 12.39
N ASP A 14 17.15 -1.91 12.30
CA ASP A 14 17.84 -2.13 11.03
C ASP A 14 17.21 -3.24 10.18
N ARG A 15 16.24 -3.97 10.74
CA ARG A 15 15.58 -5.09 10.06
C ARG A 15 14.17 -4.77 9.64
N VAL A 16 13.79 -3.50 9.64
CA VAL A 16 12.47 -3.07 9.16
C VAL A 16 12.35 -3.37 7.67
N GLU A 17 11.23 -3.99 7.31
CA GLU A 17 10.88 -4.22 5.90
C GLU A 17 9.45 -3.76 5.64
N VAL A 18 9.20 -3.34 4.43
CA VAL A 18 7.86 -2.95 3.96
C VAL A 18 7.47 -3.81 2.76
N LEU A 19 6.17 -3.99 2.57
CA LEU A 19 5.63 -4.81 1.49
C LEU A 19 5.23 -3.94 0.31
N LEU A 20 5.82 -4.21 -0.86
CA LEU A 20 5.41 -3.63 -2.14
C LEU A 20 4.74 -4.69 -2.98
N VAL A 21 3.82 -4.28 -3.84
CA VAL A 21 3.14 -5.14 -4.80
C VAL A 21 3.40 -4.68 -6.23
N HIS A 22 3.42 -5.63 -7.15
CA HIS A 22 3.54 -5.35 -8.57
C HIS A 22 2.18 -5.52 -9.24
N ARG A 23 1.80 -4.55 -10.08
CA ARG A 23 0.55 -4.58 -10.85
C ARG A 23 0.89 -4.79 -12.33
N PRO A 24 0.63 -5.98 -12.89
CA PRO A 24 1.01 -6.26 -14.29
C PRO A 24 0.31 -5.35 -15.30
N ALA A 25 -0.92 -4.92 -15.01
CA ALA A 25 -1.65 -4.05 -15.93
C ALA A 25 -0.96 -2.69 -16.15
N TYR A 26 -0.18 -2.23 -15.17
CA TYR A 26 0.53 -0.95 -15.21
C TYR A 26 2.04 -1.12 -15.22
N ASP A 27 2.51 -2.34 -15.02
CA ASP A 27 3.94 -2.67 -14.83
C ASP A 27 4.59 -1.72 -13.83
N ASP A 28 3.98 -1.59 -12.67
CA ASP A 28 4.47 -0.71 -11.61
C ASP A 28 4.53 -1.42 -10.25
N TRP A 29 5.34 -0.83 -9.36
CA TRP A 29 5.48 -1.23 -7.97
C TRP A 29 4.87 -0.16 -7.09
N THR A 30 3.93 -0.55 -6.24
CA THR A 30 3.20 0.36 -5.35
C THR A 30 2.97 -0.30 -3.99
N PHE A 31 2.39 0.46 -3.07
CA PHE A 31 1.79 -0.13 -1.87
C PHE A 31 0.43 -0.72 -2.24
N PRO A 32 -0.02 -1.79 -1.52
CA PRO A 32 -1.35 -2.33 -1.75
C PRO A 32 -2.41 -1.27 -1.44
N LYS A 33 -3.34 -1.08 -2.36
CA LYS A 33 -4.38 -0.06 -2.28
C LYS A 33 -5.48 -0.35 -3.29
N GLY A 34 -6.61 0.31 -3.11
CA GLY A 34 -7.70 0.24 -4.08
C GLY A 34 -8.83 1.21 -3.76
N LYS A 35 -9.85 1.16 -4.60
CA LYS A 35 -11.00 2.08 -4.52
C LYS A 35 -11.93 1.72 -3.38
N ALA A 36 -12.45 2.74 -2.71
CA ALA A 36 -13.51 2.55 -1.72
C ALA A 36 -14.80 2.12 -2.41
N ASP A 37 -15.50 1.15 -1.82
CA ASP A 37 -16.83 0.78 -2.25
C ASP A 37 -17.84 1.83 -1.81
N PRO A 38 -19.01 1.92 -2.45
CA PRO A 38 -20.05 2.84 -2.02
C PRO A 38 -20.39 2.63 -0.54
N GLY A 39 -20.35 3.71 0.25
CA GLY A 39 -20.65 3.67 1.67
C GLY A 39 -19.53 3.12 2.56
N GLU A 40 -18.44 2.67 2.00
CA GLU A 40 -17.30 2.15 2.77
C GLU A 40 -16.45 3.29 3.31
N SER A 41 -16.01 3.20 4.57
CA SER A 41 -15.07 4.15 5.12
C SER A 41 -13.69 3.95 4.52
N ASP A 42 -12.85 4.98 4.57
CA ASP A 42 -11.48 4.88 4.06
C ASP A 42 -10.65 3.87 4.89
N VAL A 43 -10.90 3.80 6.20
CA VAL A 43 -10.25 2.82 7.08
C VAL A 43 -10.59 1.39 6.66
N ASP A 44 -11.88 1.10 6.50
CA ASP A 44 -12.32 -0.23 6.09
C ASP A 44 -11.82 -0.59 4.69
N CYS A 45 -11.82 0.38 3.79
CA CYS A 45 -11.26 0.23 2.44
C CYS A 45 -9.79 -0.16 2.50
N ALA A 46 -8.99 0.54 3.32
CA ALA A 46 -7.56 0.27 3.44
C ALA A 46 -7.29 -1.16 3.91
N VAL A 47 -7.98 -1.60 4.97
CA VAL A 47 -7.80 -2.95 5.51
C VAL A 47 -8.24 -4.00 4.49
N ARG A 48 -9.38 -3.79 3.84
CA ARG A 48 -9.91 -4.71 2.84
C ARG A 48 -9.00 -4.84 1.63
N GLU A 49 -8.55 -3.72 1.08
CA GLU A 49 -7.69 -3.72 -0.11
C GLU A 49 -6.33 -4.38 0.16
N VAL A 50 -5.75 -4.15 1.33
CA VAL A 50 -4.50 -4.81 1.69
C VAL A 50 -4.71 -6.33 1.73
N GLU A 51 -5.81 -6.80 2.32
CA GLU A 51 -6.09 -8.23 2.38
C GLU A 51 -6.36 -8.81 0.98
N GLU A 52 -7.12 -8.12 0.16
CA GLU A 52 -7.41 -8.59 -1.21
C GLU A 52 -6.14 -8.73 -2.04
N GLU A 53 -5.24 -7.75 -1.95
CA GLU A 53 -4.04 -7.73 -2.80
C GLU A 53 -2.88 -8.57 -2.25
N THR A 54 -2.84 -8.82 -0.96
CA THR A 54 -1.69 -9.52 -0.34
C THR A 54 -2.04 -10.80 0.39
N GLY A 55 -3.30 -11.00 0.73
CA GLY A 55 -3.73 -12.12 1.58
C GLY A 55 -3.50 -11.88 3.05
N LEU A 56 -2.95 -10.74 3.44
CA LEU A 56 -2.61 -10.45 4.83
C LEU A 56 -3.69 -9.64 5.52
N ARG A 57 -4.14 -10.13 6.68
CA ARG A 57 -4.97 -9.34 7.58
C ARG A 57 -4.08 -8.49 8.44
N CYS A 58 -4.40 -7.21 8.55
CA CYS A 58 -3.57 -6.24 9.24
C CYS A 58 -4.38 -5.39 10.20
N SER A 59 -3.73 -4.95 11.27
CA SER A 59 -4.26 -3.94 12.16
C SER A 59 -3.80 -2.56 11.70
N LEU A 60 -4.65 -1.58 11.92
CA LEU A 60 -4.40 -0.20 11.53
C LEU A 60 -3.46 0.47 12.53
N GLY A 61 -2.41 1.09 12.02
CA GLY A 61 -1.54 1.97 12.79
C GLY A 61 -1.85 3.43 12.52
N ARG A 62 -0.84 4.30 12.60
CA ARG A 62 -1.03 5.74 12.37
C ARG A 62 -1.29 6.04 10.91
N GLU A 63 -2.05 7.08 10.67
CA GLU A 63 -2.28 7.57 9.31
C GLU A 63 -1.00 8.22 8.77
N LEU A 64 -0.74 7.98 7.49
CA LEU A 64 0.41 8.51 6.75
C LEU A 64 -0.07 9.62 5.82
N PRO A 65 0.85 10.38 5.21
CA PRO A 65 0.44 11.38 4.22
C PRO A 65 -0.32 10.74 3.07
N SER A 66 -1.41 11.37 2.67
CA SER A 66 -2.16 10.94 1.49
C SER A 66 -1.43 11.36 0.21
N THR A 67 -1.76 10.71 -0.90
CA THR A 67 -1.25 11.08 -2.22
C THR A 67 -2.38 11.55 -3.10
N GLU A 68 -2.10 12.53 -3.95
CA GLU A 68 -3.02 13.02 -4.95
C GLU A 68 -2.37 12.94 -6.32
N TYR A 69 -3.13 12.48 -7.30
CA TYR A 69 -2.65 12.43 -8.68
C TYR A 69 -3.84 12.37 -9.63
N THR A 70 -3.58 12.61 -10.91
CA THR A 70 -4.57 12.48 -11.96
C THR A 70 -4.29 11.19 -12.73
N ASP A 71 -5.31 10.37 -12.93
CA ASP A 71 -5.15 9.11 -13.65
C ASP A 71 -5.12 9.33 -15.17
N ALA A 72 -4.98 8.20 -15.93
CA ALA A 72 -4.89 8.25 -17.39
C ALA A 72 -6.15 8.80 -18.08
N ARG A 73 -7.27 8.83 -17.37
CA ARG A 73 -8.54 9.41 -17.88
C ARG A 73 -8.76 10.82 -17.37
N ASP A 74 -7.71 11.48 -16.88
CA ASP A 74 -7.73 12.85 -16.38
C ASP A 74 -8.65 13.02 -15.17
N ARG A 75 -8.83 11.95 -14.35
CA ARG A 75 -9.65 11.99 -13.14
C ARG A 75 -8.76 12.18 -11.92
N PRO A 76 -9.12 13.11 -11.03
CA PRO A 76 -8.36 13.29 -9.79
C PRO A 76 -8.58 12.09 -8.86
N LYS A 77 -7.50 11.63 -8.24
CA LYS A 77 -7.53 10.55 -7.25
C LYS A 77 -6.85 10.98 -5.98
N LEU A 78 -7.49 10.67 -4.85
CA LEU A 78 -6.93 10.82 -3.52
C LEU A 78 -6.78 9.45 -2.91
N VAL A 79 -5.57 9.10 -2.46
CA VAL A 79 -5.30 7.83 -1.78
C VAL A 79 -4.84 8.13 -0.37
N ARG A 80 -5.56 7.59 0.61
CA ARG A 80 -5.17 7.66 2.01
C ARG A 80 -4.45 6.38 2.41
N TYR A 81 -3.39 6.52 3.21
CA TYR A 81 -2.55 5.39 3.64
C TYR A 81 -2.43 5.35 5.16
N TRP A 82 -2.31 4.14 5.68
CA TRP A 82 -2.01 3.88 7.09
C TRP A 82 -0.84 2.91 7.19
N ARG A 83 -0.02 3.10 8.21
CA ARG A 83 0.96 2.09 8.60
C ARG A 83 0.19 0.92 9.20
N MET A 84 0.54 -0.31 8.80
CA MET A 84 -0.18 -1.52 9.24
C MET A 84 0.78 -2.58 9.73
N GLU A 85 0.28 -3.42 10.65
CA GLU A 85 0.98 -4.59 11.15
C GLU A 85 0.16 -5.84 10.88
N ILE A 86 0.83 -6.96 10.58
CA ILE A 86 0.17 -8.23 10.26
C ILE A 86 -0.44 -8.82 11.51
N THR A 87 -1.71 -9.21 11.43
CA THR A 87 -2.40 -9.94 12.50
C THR A 87 -2.78 -11.36 12.09
N GLY A 88 -2.72 -11.68 10.80
CA GLY A 88 -3.06 -13.00 10.31
C GLY A 88 -2.99 -13.09 8.81
N GLY A 89 -3.43 -14.21 8.28
CA GLY A 89 -3.42 -14.46 6.85
C GLY A 89 -2.05 -14.95 6.37
N SER A 90 -1.92 -15.12 5.07
CA SER A 90 -0.67 -15.52 4.44
C SER A 90 -0.56 -14.84 3.09
N LEU A 91 0.65 -14.55 2.67
CA LEU A 91 0.92 -13.84 1.42
C LEU A 91 0.39 -14.65 0.23
N ARG A 92 -0.47 -14.02 -0.56
CA ARG A 92 -1.06 -14.60 -1.78
C ARG A 92 -1.14 -13.50 -2.83
N PHE A 93 -1.05 -13.92 -4.08
CA PHE A 93 -1.19 -13.00 -5.22
C PHE A 93 -2.54 -13.26 -5.87
N GLU A 94 -3.45 -12.33 -5.71
CA GLU A 94 -4.79 -12.41 -6.28
C GLU A 94 -5.16 -11.03 -6.84
N HIS A 95 -6.26 -11.04 -7.62
CA HIS A 95 -6.82 -9.83 -8.20
C HIS A 95 -5.83 -9.16 -9.16
N GLU A 96 -5.44 -7.94 -8.92
CA GLU A 96 -4.64 -7.12 -9.83
C GLU A 96 -3.14 -7.20 -9.56
N VAL A 97 -2.71 -8.09 -8.67
CA VAL A 97 -1.31 -8.19 -8.22
C VAL A 97 -0.73 -9.54 -8.61
N ASP A 98 0.44 -9.55 -9.21
CA ASP A 98 1.14 -10.78 -9.61
C ASP A 98 2.42 -11.05 -8.83
N ASP A 99 2.88 -10.11 -8.04
CA ASP A 99 4.09 -10.27 -7.23
C ASP A 99 4.02 -9.36 -6.01
N ALA A 100 4.70 -9.75 -4.93
CA ALA A 100 4.87 -8.94 -3.74
C ALA A 100 6.24 -9.21 -3.16
N ARG A 101 6.87 -8.17 -2.62
CA ARG A 101 8.22 -8.26 -2.06
C ARG A 101 8.33 -7.52 -0.74
N TRP A 102 8.98 -8.17 0.22
CA TRP A 102 9.43 -7.54 1.44
C TRP A 102 10.79 -6.90 1.18
N LEU A 103 10.89 -5.60 1.41
CA LEU A 103 12.08 -4.83 1.09
C LEU A 103 12.47 -3.93 2.26
N SER A 104 13.77 -3.69 2.41
CA SER A 104 14.24 -2.65 3.30
C SER A 104 13.73 -1.28 2.81
N PRO A 105 13.71 -0.25 3.69
CA PRO A 105 13.28 1.08 3.24
C PRO A 105 14.08 1.61 2.05
N SER A 106 15.39 1.39 2.00
CA SER A 106 16.19 1.86 0.87
C SER A 106 15.90 1.10 -0.42
N GLU A 107 15.71 -0.22 -0.33
CA GLU A 107 15.33 -1.03 -1.48
C GLU A 107 13.94 -0.66 -2.00
N ALA A 108 12.99 -0.43 -1.07
CA ALA A 108 11.64 -0.03 -1.43
C ALA A 108 11.63 1.34 -2.12
N ALA A 109 12.41 2.30 -1.60
CA ALA A 109 12.52 3.62 -2.21
C ALA A 109 13.05 3.55 -3.65
N ALA A 110 13.98 2.61 -3.91
CA ALA A 110 14.54 2.43 -5.24
C ALA A 110 13.57 1.73 -6.20
N LEU A 111 12.71 0.86 -5.68
CA LEU A 111 11.80 0.07 -6.52
C LEU A 111 10.45 0.74 -6.78
N LEU A 112 9.95 1.53 -5.83
CA LEU A 112 8.68 2.25 -5.99
C LEU A 112 8.64 3.04 -7.29
N SER A 113 7.58 2.89 -8.05
CA SER A 113 7.45 3.48 -9.37
C SER A 113 7.16 4.99 -9.34
N TYR A 114 6.63 5.50 -8.20
CA TYR A 114 6.17 6.89 -8.12
C TYR A 114 6.79 7.61 -6.94
N GLU A 115 7.31 8.82 -7.18
CA GLU A 115 7.93 9.66 -6.15
C GLU A 115 6.96 9.99 -5.00
N ARG A 116 5.69 10.16 -5.31
CA ARG A 116 4.66 10.40 -4.29
C ARG A 116 4.59 9.28 -3.25
N ASP A 117 4.83 8.03 -3.66
CA ASP A 117 4.82 6.87 -2.76
C ASP A 117 6.10 6.81 -1.92
N VAL A 118 7.22 7.28 -2.44
CA VAL A 118 8.47 7.36 -1.67
C VAL A 118 8.31 8.27 -0.45
N GLU A 119 7.57 9.37 -0.60
CA GLU A 119 7.30 10.26 0.53
C GLU A 119 6.45 9.57 1.61
N VAL A 120 5.45 8.80 1.20
CA VAL A 120 4.65 7.98 2.14
C VAL A 120 5.55 6.98 2.87
N LEU A 121 6.46 6.33 2.15
CA LEU A 121 7.42 5.38 2.71
C LEU A 121 8.27 6.02 3.81
N ARG A 122 8.77 7.23 3.58
CA ARG A 122 9.59 7.94 4.56
C ARG A 122 8.86 8.13 5.89
N HIS A 123 7.59 8.48 5.83
CA HIS A 123 6.78 8.65 7.02
C HIS A 123 6.46 7.34 7.72
N ALA A 124 6.27 6.26 6.96
CA ALA A 124 5.95 4.95 7.52
C ALA A 124 7.12 4.33 8.28
N THR A 125 8.35 4.66 7.89
CA THR A 125 9.58 4.04 8.44
C THR A 125 10.34 4.95 9.40
N ARG A 126 9.75 6.05 9.79
CA ARG A 126 10.30 6.92 10.84
C ARG A 126 10.26 6.30 12.21
#